data_65f86840e0983e65b849385511689e56
#
_entry.id   65f86840e0983e65b849385511689e56
#
_cell.length_a   1.000
_cell.length_b   1.000
_cell.length_c   1.000
_cell.angle_alpha   90.00
_cell.angle_beta   90.00
_cell.angle_gamma   90.00
#
_symmetry.space_group_name_H-M   'P 1'
#
loop_
_entity.id
_entity.type
_entity.pdbx_description
1 polymer ?
#
loop_
_entity_poly.entity_id
_entity_poly.type
_entity_poly.pdbx_seq_one_letter_code
_entity_poly.pdbx_strand_id
1 'polypeptide(L)'
;QFPVRIIEETEEYTIIQASYGETRKNWKNRISTPECTDFLVKDRKTWEEYKPRLSMNKTRFDWVTARNVYERAKSKGRFLYFSCGVGYDMLQAIIGSERLLIAIAEEPEWIRDIMKSATELLIAAGEEMLSVFKFDGVFYGDDMGYRNASLFSPAAYKEIFFPYHKK
;
A
#
# COMPACT_ATOMS: atom_id res chain seq x y z
N GLN A 1 9.95 -0.16 -0.94
CA GLN A 1 9.45 -1.53 -1.07
C GLN A 1 10.57 -2.53 -0.81
N PHE A 2 10.21 -3.76 -0.43
CA PHE A 2 11.15 -4.88 -0.34
C PHE A 2 11.25 -5.59 -1.68
N PRO A 3 12.40 -6.21 -2.01
CA PRO A 3 12.44 -7.13 -3.13
C PRO A 3 11.53 -8.34 -2.82
N VAL A 4 10.69 -8.68 -3.78
CA VAL A 4 9.88 -9.90 -3.68
C VAL A 4 10.81 -11.10 -3.78
N ARG A 5 10.70 -12.04 -2.84
CA ARG A 5 11.52 -13.26 -2.82
C ARG A 5 10.68 -14.47 -2.41
N ILE A 6 10.96 -15.59 -3.04
CA ILE A 6 10.40 -16.89 -2.65
C ILE A 6 11.11 -17.36 -1.39
N ILE A 7 10.33 -17.67 -0.35
CA ILE A 7 10.80 -18.26 0.91
C ILE A 7 10.72 -19.77 0.84
N GLU A 8 9.59 -20.28 0.29
CA GLU A 8 9.33 -21.70 0.16
C GLU A 8 8.50 -21.95 -1.12
N GLU A 9 8.76 -23.04 -1.78
CA GLU A 9 7.98 -23.48 -2.93
C GLU A 9 7.77 -24.99 -2.90
N THR A 10 6.52 -25.41 -3.06
CA THR A 10 6.08 -26.81 -3.15
C THR A 10 5.28 -27.01 -4.44
N GLU A 11 4.80 -28.23 -4.69
CA GLU A 11 3.86 -28.49 -5.79
C GLU A 11 2.51 -27.81 -5.59
N GLU A 12 2.08 -27.61 -4.33
CA GLU A 12 0.77 -27.10 -3.97
C GLU A 12 0.72 -25.58 -3.74
N TYR A 13 1.81 -24.97 -3.24
CA TYR A 13 1.83 -23.54 -2.89
C TYR A 13 3.22 -22.93 -3.00
N THR A 14 3.24 -21.60 -3.00
CA THR A 14 4.43 -20.77 -2.79
C THR A 14 4.25 -19.87 -1.59
N ILE A 15 5.30 -19.72 -0.76
CA ILE A 15 5.40 -18.70 0.28
C ILE A 15 6.41 -17.65 -0.21
N ILE A 16 5.98 -16.39 -0.23
CA ILE A 16 6.81 -15.28 -0.66
C ILE A 16 6.86 -14.19 0.42
N GLN A 17 7.98 -13.49 0.51
CA GLN A 17 7.99 -12.16 1.10
C GLN A 17 7.59 -11.16 0.00
N ALA A 18 6.50 -10.42 0.22
CA ALA A 18 5.98 -9.47 -0.74
C ALA A 18 6.54 -8.04 -0.50
N SER A 19 6.16 -7.10 -1.34
CA SER A 19 6.81 -5.79 -1.45
C SER A 19 6.61 -4.85 -0.25
N TYR A 20 5.55 -5.04 0.54
CA TYR A 20 5.35 -4.30 1.79
C TYR A 20 5.97 -5.00 3.00
N GLY A 21 6.58 -6.19 2.80
CA GLY A 21 7.25 -6.96 3.84
C GLY A 21 6.39 -8.04 4.47
N GLU A 22 5.15 -8.18 4.04
CA GLU A 22 4.28 -9.28 4.45
C GLU A 22 4.73 -10.61 3.86
N THR A 23 4.49 -11.69 4.57
CA THR A 23 4.66 -13.06 4.10
C THR A 23 3.33 -13.58 3.59
N ARG A 24 3.29 -13.99 2.32
CA ARG A 24 2.08 -14.50 1.65
C ARG A 24 2.24 -15.93 1.22
N LYS A 25 1.23 -16.75 1.52
CA LYS A 25 1.05 -18.09 0.97
C LYS A 25 0.08 -18.04 -0.20
N ASN A 26 0.51 -18.48 -1.37
CA ASN A 26 -0.27 -18.52 -2.60
C ASN A 26 -0.45 -19.98 -3.01
N TRP A 27 -1.70 -20.43 -3.15
CA TRP A 27 -2.02 -21.77 -3.62
C TRP A 27 -1.93 -21.86 -5.15
N LYS A 28 -1.31 -22.92 -5.67
CA LYS A 28 -1.10 -23.12 -7.12
C LYS A 28 -2.31 -23.78 -7.81
N ASN A 29 -3.05 -24.58 -7.08
CA ASN A 29 -4.13 -25.45 -7.58
C ASN A 29 -5.53 -24.87 -7.43
N ARG A 30 -5.66 -23.65 -6.91
CA ARG A 30 -6.95 -22.97 -6.72
C ARG A 30 -6.80 -21.45 -6.82
N ILE A 31 -7.88 -20.81 -7.28
CA ILE A 31 -7.99 -19.35 -7.24
C ILE A 31 -8.48 -18.98 -5.84
N SER A 32 -7.63 -18.33 -5.06
CA SER A 32 -7.95 -17.83 -3.73
C SER A 32 -7.20 -16.54 -3.46
N THR A 33 -7.72 -15.73 -2.56
CA THR A 33 -6.95 -14.61 -1.99
C THR A 33 -5.72 -15.17 -1.28
N PRO A 34 -4.53 -14.61 -1.48
CA PRO A 34 -3.34 -15.01 -0.75
C PRO A 34 -3.54 -14.93 0.76
N GLU A 35 -3.05 -15.91 1.48
CA GLU A 35 -3.06 -15.92 2.94
C GLU A 35 -1.82 -15.17 3.45
N CYS A 36 -2.03 -14.04 4.14
CA CYS A 36 -0.95 -13.32 4.80
C CYS A 36 -0.68 -13.95 6.16
N THR A 37 0.51 -14.53 6.34
CA THR A 37 0.88 -15.34 7.53
C THR A 37 1.79 -14.62 8.50
N ASP A 38 2.55 -13.62 8.04
CA ASP A 38 3.42 -12.81 8.90
C ASP A 38 3.65 -11.40 8.30
N PHE A 39 4.07 -10.48 9.18
CA PHE A 39 4.32 -9.07 8.85
C PHE A 39 5.60 -8.61 9.52
N LEU A 40 6.37 -7.72 8.86
CA LEU A 40 7.60 -7.16 9.45
C LEU A 40 7.29 -6.13 10.54
N VAL A 41 6.20 -5.39 10.39
CA VAL A 41 5.77 -4.41 11.40
C VAL A 41 4.75 -5.05 12.33
N LYS A 42 5.15 -5.23 13.59
CA LYS A 42 4.36 -5.90 14.63
C LYS A 42 4.00 -4.99 15.81
N ASP A 43 4.75 -3.89 15.95
CA ASP A 43 4.66 -2.94 17.04
C ASP A 43 5.35 -1.61 16.67
N ARG A 44 5.36 -0.66 17.61
CA ARG A 44 6.02 0.65 17.41
C ARG A 44 7.52 0.51 17.17
N LYS A 45 8.19 -0.45 17.81
CA LYS A 45 9.63 -0.64 17.64
C LYS A 45 9.96 -1.09 16.21
N THR A 46 9.30 -2.12 15.74
CA THR A 46 9.46 -2.62 14.37
C THR A 46 8.97 -1.62 13.32
N TRP A 47 8.00 -0.75 13.67
CA TRP A 47 7.61 0.38 12.83
C TRP A 47 8.75 1.40 12.67
N GLU A 48 9.44 1.79 13.73
CA GLU A 48 10.57 2.73 13.64
C GLU A 48 11.71 2.18 12.76
N GLU A 49 11.93 0.87 12.77
CA GLU A 49 12.88 0.20 11.88
C GLU A 49 12.41 0.19 10.41
N TYR A 50 11.09 0.10 10.19
CA TYR A 50 10.48 0.09 8.86
C TYR A 50 10.33 1.50 8.26
N LYS A 51 9.98 2.49 9.07
CA LYS A 51 9.60 3.85 8.68
C LYS A 51 10.59 4.55 7.71
N PRO A 52 11.92 4.44 7.86
CA PRO A 52 12.85 5.04 6.91
C PRO A 52 12.69 4.58 5.46
N ARG A 53 12.08 3.42 5.24
CA ARG A 53 11.77 2.92 3.89
C ARG A 53 10.67 3.71 3.19
N LEU A 54 9.87 4.48 3.92
CA LEU A 54 8.83 5.36 3.36
C LEU A 54 9.38 6.74 2.97
N SER A 55 10.68 6.90 2.83
CA SER A 55 11.28 8.12 2.29
C SER A 55 11.33 8.11 0.76
N MET A 56 11.13 9.29 0.14
CA MET A 56 11.28 9.45 -1.30
C MET A 56 12.75 9.37 -1.70
N ASN A 57 13.04 8.64 -2.78
CA ASN A 57 14.33 8.66 -3.46
C ASN A 57 14.15 8.42 -4.98
N LYS A 58 15.12 8.85 -5.78
CA LYS A 58 15.04 8.78 -7.25
C LYS A 58 15.03 7.37 -7.83
N THR A 59 15.45 6.35 -7.06
CA THR A 59 15.49 4.95 -7.53
C THR A 59 14.15 4.24 -7.38
N ARG A 60 13.10 4.93 -6.87
CA ARG A 60 11.76 4.33 -6.72
C ARG A 60 11.06 4.08 -8.03
N PHE A 61 11.44 4.81 -9.09
CA PHE A 61 10.81 4.71 -10.39
C PHE A 61 11.75 4.14 -11.44
N ASP A 62 11.26 3.19 -12.21
CA ASP A 62 11.85 2.82 -13.49
C ASP A 62 11.31 3.78 -14.56
N TRP A 63 12.00 4.90 -14.72
CA TRP A 63 11.63 5.96 -15.65
C TRP A 63 11.61 5.52 -17.11
N VAL A 64 12.46 4.55 -17.48
CA VAL A 64 12.53 4.03 -18.84
C VAL A 64 11.27 3.24 -19.16
N THR A 65 10.93 2.30 -18.32
CA THR A 65 9.69 1.51 -18.47
C THR A 65 8.45 2.40 -18.36
N ALA A 66 8.39 3.33 -17.39
CA ALA A 66 7.27 4.24 -17.22
C ALA A 66 7.02 5.08 -18.48
N ARG A 67 8.07 5.65 -19.09
CA ARG A 67 7.98 6.44 -20.33
C ARG A 67 7.48 5.58 -21.50
N ASN A 68 8.03 4.41 -21.69
CA ASN A 68 7.64 3.52 -22.78
C ASN A 68 6.16 3.11 -22.68
N VAL A 69 5.69 2.80 -21.46
CA VAL A 69 4.29 2.45 -21.22
C VAL A 69 3.38 3.65 -21.47
N TYR A 70 3.76 4.83 -20.97
CA TYR A 70 3.02 6.08 -21.15
C TYR A 70 2.84 6.44 -22.62
N GLU A 71 3.93 6.52 -23.40
CA GLU A 71 3.89 6.88 -24.82
C GLU A 71 3.07 5.87 -25.65
N ARG A 72 3.24 4.57 -25.39
CA ARG A 72 2.45 3.53 -26.05
C ARG A 72 0.95 3.63 -25.74
N ALA A 73 0.58 3.97 -24.52
CA ALA A 73 -0.82 4.13 -24.16
C ALA A 73 -1.42 5.41 -24.77
N LYS A 74 -0.66 6.51 -24.74
CA LYS A 74 -1.05 7.80 -25.32
C LYS A 74 -1.22 7.72 -26.83
N SER A 75 -0.32 7.05 -27.55
CA SER A 75 -0.44 6.87 -29.00
C SER A 75 -1.69 6.08 -29.42
N LYS A 76 -2.29 5.32 -28.50
CA LYS A 76 -3.55 4.59 -28.71
C LYS A 76 -4.79 5.36 -28.23
N GLY A 77 -4.65 6.62 -27.84
CA GLY A 77 -5.75 7.45 -27.34
C GLY A 77 -6.38 6.92 -26.04
N ARG A 78 -5.61 6.23 -25.21
CA ARG A 78 -6.13 5.67 -23.93
C ARG A 78 -6.24 6.75 -22.89
N PHE A 79 -7.29 6.67 -22.06
CA PHE A 79 -7.39 7.43 -20.81
C PHE A 79 -6.31 6.98 -19.84
N LEU A 80 -5.50 7.91 -19.39
CA LEU A 80 -4.36 7.67 -18.51
C LEU A 80 -4.65 8.22 -17.12
N TYR A 81 -4.60 7.38 -16.13
CA TYR A 81 -4.78 7.82 -14.74
C TYR A 81 -3.58 7.44 -13.87
N PHE A 82 -3.27 8.31 -12.92
CA PHE A 82 -2.34 8.01 -11.84
C PHE A 82 -3.09 7.24 -10.76
N SER A 83 -2.68 5.99 -10.51
CA SER A 83 -3.28 5.16 -9.46
C SER A 83 -2.50 5.30 -8.18
N CYS A 84 -3.19 5.64 -7.12
CA CYS A 84 -2.59 5.81 -5.80
C CYS A 84 -3.55 5.38 -4.69
N GLY A 85 -3.02 5.17 -3.49
CA GLY A 85 -3.80 4.89 -2.30
C GLY A 85 -2.89 4.84 -1.08
N VAL A 86 -3.32 5.54 -0.03
CA VAL A 86 -2.77 5.45 1.32
C VAL A 86 -3.94 5.35 2.26
N GLY A 87 -4.07 4.24 2.95
CA GLY A 87 -5.20 4.02 3.82
C GLY A 87 -5.18 2.63 4.42
N TYR A 88 -6.36 2.11 4.68
CA TYR A 88 -6.54 0.83 5.35
C TYR A 88 -5.85 -0.33 4.60
N ASP A 89 -6.03 -0.43 3.28
CA ASP A 89 -5.45 -1.52 2.47
C ASP A 89 -3.92 -1.54 2.55
N MET A 90 -3.29 -0.37 2.46
CA MET A 90 -1.83 -0.29 2.57
C MET A 90 -1.36 -0.65 3.99
N LEU A 91 -2.03 -0.14 5.02
CA LEU A 91 -1.70 -0.44 6.41
C LEU A 91 -1.92 -1.93 6.71
N GLN A 92 -2.98 -2.53 6.17
CA GLN A 92 -3.25 -3.96 6.27
C GLN A 92 -2.10 -4.80 5.70
N ALA A 93 -1.52 -4.38 4.57
CA ALA A 93 -0.37 -5.05 3.98
C ALA A 93 0.92 -4.89 4.81
N ILE A 94 1.05 -3.81 5.58
CA ILE A 94 2.23 -3.52 6.42
C ILE A 94 2.16 -4.23 7.78
N ILE A 95 1.00 -4.18 8.48
CA ILE A 95 0.88 -4.60 9.88
C ILE A 95 -0.14 -5.72 10.12
N GLY A 96 -0.93 -6.08 9.11
CA GLY A 96 -1.99 -7.10 9.19
C GLY A 96 -3.33 -6.56 9.71
N SER A 97 -4.43 -7.18 9.26
CA SER A 97 -5.79 -6.71 9.57
C SER A 97 -6.10 -6.71 11.07
N GLU A 98 -5.82 -7.81 11.76
CA GLU A 98 -6.14 -7.96 13.18
C GLU A 98 -5.43 -6.88 14.02
N ARG A 99 -4.12 -6.76 13.85
CA ARG A 99 -3.32 -5.76 14.56
C ARG A 99 -3.72 -4.33 14.20
N LEU A 100 -4.01 -4.08 12.92
CA LEU A 100 -4.47 -2.77 12.46
C LEU A 100 -5.78 -2.36 13.14
N LEU A 101 -6.77 -3.26 13.20
CA LEU A 101 -8.06 -2.95 13.82
C LEU A 101 -7.95 -2.73 15.33
N ILE A 102 -7.11 -3.50 16.01
CA ILE A 102 -6.81 -3.29 17.44
C ILE A 102 -6.11 -1.93 17.62
N ALA A 103 -5.10 -1.64 16.82
CA ALA A 103 -4.34 -0.40 16.93
C ALA A 103 -5.14 0.86 16.57
N ILE A 104 -6.13 0.76 15.68
CA ILE A 104 -7.10 1.87 15.43
C ILE A 104 -7.84 2.23 16.71
N ALA A 105 -8.19 1.26 17.54
CA ALA A 105 -8.92 1.50 18.80
C ALA A 105 -8.01 1.88 19.97
N GLU A 106 -6.87 1.24 20.11
CA GLU A 106 -6.01 1.31 21.30
C GLU A 106 -4.80 2.23 21.14
N GLU A 107 -4.28 2.35 19.91
CA GLU A 107 -3.06 3.11 19.60
C GLU A 107 -3.23 4.06 18.39
N PRO A 108 -4.27 4.91 18.36
CA PRO A 108 -4.58 5.75 17.20
C PRO A 108 -3.42 6.66 16.78
N GLU A 109 -2.57 7.10 17.71
CA GLU A 109 -1.38 7.90 17.40
C GLU A 109 -0.35 7.14 16.58
N TRP A 110 -0.20 5.84 16.81
CA TRP A 110 0.68 5.01 16.00
C TRP A 110 0.17 4.92 14.56
N ILE A 111 -1.12 4.69 14.38
CA ILE A 111 -1.72 4.62 13.05
C ILE A 111 -1.63 5.97 12.34
N ARG A 112 -1.82 7.10 13.06
CA ARG A 112 -1.60 8.44 12.50
C ARG A 112 -0.17 8.67 12.04
N ASP A 113 0.83 8.17 12.77
CA ASP A 113 2.24 8.29 12.36
C ASP A 113 2.53 7.49 11.08
N ILE A 114 1.96 6.28 10.96
CA ILE A 114 2.06 5.48 9.73
C ILE A 114 1.40 6.22 8.56
N MET A 115 0.15 6.68 8.74
CA MET A 115 -0.60 7.44 7.75
C MET A 115 0.14 8.70 7.29
N LYS A 116 0.73 9.44 8.23
CA LYS A 116 1.53 10.63 7.93
C LYS A 116 2.70 10.28 7.02
N SER A 117 3.53 9.33 7.43
CA SER A 117 4.74 8.94 6.69
C SER A 117 4.43 8.41 5.30
N ALA A 118 3.36 7.62 5.17
CA ALA A 118 2.91 7.07 3.89
C ALA A 118 2.33 8.14 2.97
N THR A 119 1.56 9.10 3.51
CA THR A 119 1.00 10.22 2.74
C THR A 119 2.09 11.15 2.24
N GLU A 120 3.09 11.47 3.07
CA GLU A 120 4.23 12.29 2.66
C GLU A 120 5.00 11.64 1.50
N LEU A 121 5.22 10.33 1.55
CA LEU A 121 5.81 9.59 0.45
C LEU A 121 4.93 9.63 -0.82
N LEU A 122 3.61 9.42 -0.68
CA LEU A 122 2.70 9.42 -1.82
C LEU A 122 2.67 10.78 -2.50
N ILE A 123 2.59 11.87 -1.74
CA ILE A 123 2.61 13.24 -2.28
C ILE A 123 3.91 13.47 -3.04
N ALA A 124 5.06 13.20 -2.43
CA ALA A 124 6.35 13.40 -3.09
C ALA A 124 6.51 12.53 -4.35
N ALA A 125 6.01 11.29 -4.33
CA ALA A 125 6.02 10.41 -5.50
C ALA A 125 5.06 10.91 -6.60
N GLY A 126 3.90 11.42 -6.21
CA GLY A 126 2.94 12.03 -7.13
C GLY A 126 3.48 13.28 -7.82
N GLU A 127 4.11 14.17 -7.07
CA GLU A 127 4.76 15.37 -7.60
C GLU A 127 5.84 15.02 -8.65
N GLU A 128 6.70 14.04 -8.36
CA GLU A 128 7.70 13.55 -9.32
C GLU A 128 7.04 12.97 -10.59
N MET A 129 6.01 12.15 -10.46
CA MET A 129 5.32 11.56 -11.60
C MET A 129 4.60 12.63 -12.43
N LEU A 130 3.92 13.58 -11.80
CA LEU A 130 3.19 14.66 -12.46
C LEU A 130 4.11 15.70 -13.11
N SER A 131 5.36 15.83 -12.65
CA SER A 131 6.38 16.67 -13.29
C SER A 131 6.82 16.12 -14.66
N VAL A 132 6.71 14.80 -14.87
CA VAL A 132 7.16 14.12 -16.09
C VAL A 132 6.02 13.76 -17.02
N PHE A 133 4.86 13.34 -16.46
CA PHE A 133 3.73 12.82 -17.22
C PHE A 133 2.46 13.65 -16.99
N LYS A 134 1.62 13.73 -18.02
CA LYS A 134 0.26 14.29 -17.94
C LYS A 134 -0.74 13.16 -17.86
N PHE A 135 -1.52 13.13 -16.80
CA PHE A 135 -2.62 12.19 -16.61
C PHE A 135 -3.97 12.85 -16.86
N ASP A 136 -4.93 12.07 -17.33
CA ASP A 136 -6.31 12.50 -17.55
C ASP A 136 -7.15 12.46 -16.27
N GLY A 137 -6.65 11.74 -15.25
CA GLY A 137 -7.29 11.63 -13.94
C GLY A 137 -6.41 10.96 -12.89
N VAL A 138 -6.95 10.91 -11.68
CA VAL A 138 -6.36 10.16 -10.54
C VAL A 138 -7.37 9.11 -10.11
N PHE A 139 -6.90 7.89 -9.90
CA PHE A 139 -7.66 6.83 -9.25
C PHE A 139 -7.15 6.64 -7.84
N TYR A 140 -8.02 6.81 -6.87
CA TYR A 140 -7.76 6.53 -5.47
C TYR A 140 -8.70 5.43 -5.00
N GLY A 141 -8.18 4.37 -4.39
CA GLY A 141 -8.95 3.27 -3.85
C GLY A 141 -8.48 2.89 -2.47
N ASP A 142 -9.43 2.54 -1.60
CA ASP A 142 -9.17 2.01 -0.27
C ASP A 142 -10.40 1.21 0.20
N ASP A 143 -10.22 -0.06 0.57
CA ASP A 143 -11.32 -0.96 0.95
C ASP A 143 -11.48 -1.00 2.47
N MET A 144 -12.31 -0.11 2.98
CA MET A 144 -12.67 0.02 4.40
C MET A 144 -14.01 -0.64 4.74
N GLY A 145 -14.59 -1.37 3.80
CA GLY A 145 -15.90 -1.96 3.91
C GLY A 145 -15.90 -3.44 4.31
N TYR A 146 -17.00 -3.85 4.89
CA TYR A 146 -17.37 -5.24 5.08
C TYR A 146 -18.80 -5.44 4.61
N ARG A 147 -19.25 -6.67 4.44
CA ARG A 147 -20.55 -7.01 3.84
C ARG A 147 -21.73 -6.17 4.32
N ASN A 148 -21.80 -5.84 5.62
CA ASN A 148 -22.92 -5.14 6.23
C ASN A 148 -22.52 -3.88 7.01
N ALA A 149 -21.26 -3.55 7.08
CA ALA A 149 -20.73 -2.43 7.88
C ALA A 149 -19.35 -1.98 7.39
N SER A 150 -18.84 -0.87 7.94
CA SER A 150 -17.42 -0.52 7.87
C SER A 150 -16.60 -1.34 8.87
N LEU A 151 -15.32 -1.54 8.58
CA LEU A 151 -14.38 -2.27 9.44
C LEU A 151 -14.09 -1.56 10.75
N PHE A 152 -14.23 -0.24 10.78
CA PHE A 152 -14.09 0.62 11.95
C PHE A 152 -15.09 1.77 11.86
N SER A 153 -15.27 2.51 12.96
CA SER A 153 -16.31 3.53 13.06
C SER A 153 -16.05 4.74 12.16
N PRO A 154 -17.10 5.47 11.69
CA PRO A 154 -16.94 6.74 10.99
C PRO A 154 -16.20 7.80 11.83
N ALA A 155 -16.26 7.73 13.15
CA ALA A 155 -15.50 8.61 14.04
C ALA A 155 -14.00 8.31 13.94
N ALA A 156 -13.60 7.05 14.01
CA ALA A 156 -12.20 6.63 13.81
C ALA A 156 -11.68 7.02 12.43
N TYR A 157 -12.49 6.86 11.36
CA TYR A 157 -12.13 7.34 10.03
C TYR A 157 -11.83 8.85 10.02
N LYS A 158 -12.74 9.67 10.56
CA LYS A 158 -12.57 11.12 10.59
C LYS A 158 -11.35 11.57 11.37
N GLU A 159 -11.01 10.85 12.41
CA GLU A 159 -9.88 11.19 13.28
C GLU A 159 -8.54 10.71 12.75
N ILE A 160 -8.49 9.48 12.19
CA ILE A 160 -7.24 8.79 11.88
C ILE A 160 -6.88 8.87 10.38
N PHE A 161 -7.83 8.69 9.47
CA PHE A 161 -7.59 8.56 8.04
C PHE A 161 -7.91 9.84 7.24
N PHE A 162 -9.06 10.44 7.50
CA PHE A 162 -9.57 11.59 6.74
C PHE A 162 -8.59 12.77 6.65
N PRO A 163 -7.83 13.16 7.70
CA PRO A 163 -6.87 14.25 7.60
C PRO A 163 -5.77 14.03 6.56
N TYR A 164 -5.49 12.78 6.24
CA TYR A 164 -4.48 12.39 5.26
C TYR A 164 -5.10 12.19 3.87
N HIS A 165 -6.32 11.67 3.78
CA HIS A 165 -7.05 11.55 2.52
C HIS A 165 -7.46 12.90 1.92
N LYS A 166 -7.54 13.95 2.75
CA LYS A 166 -7.88 15.31 2.32
C LYS A 166 -6.68 16.06 1.71
N LYS A 167 -5.47 15.63 1.97
CA LYS A 167 -4.24 16.27 1.43
C LYS A 167 -4.04 15.97 -0.05
#